data_92f876450d387a21e17b1b7b4ab79e77
#
_entry.id   92f876450d387a21e17b1b7b4ab79e77
#
_cell.length_a   1.000
_cell.length_b   1.000
_cell.length_c   1.000
_cell.angle_alpha   90.00
_cell.angle_beta   90.00
_cell.angle_gamma   90.00
#
_symmetry.space_group_name_H-M   'P 1'
#
loop_
_entity.id
_entity.type
_entity.pdbx_description
1 polymer ?
#
loop_
_entity_poly.entity_id
_entity_poly.type
_entity_poly.pdbx_seq_one_letter_code
_entity_poly.pdbx_strand_id
1 'polypeptide(L)'
;LDVHKGDDTLYNLEADAKTMMTKLGITDFDQPVEQLSGGQKKRLALVAALVAPADILVLDEPTNHLDHAMSDWLEEFLKKWRGALIMVTHDRYFLDSVTNRIVEIDKGKIYSDGICGEIILTPYMTPCII
;
A
#
# COMPACT_ATOMS: atom_id res chain seq x y z
N LEU A 1 14.41 0.18 34.13
CA LEU A 1 14.07 1.60 33.93
C LEU A 1 14.05 1.93 32.44
N ASP A 2 13.13 1.37 31.66
CA ASP A 2 12.95 1.69 30.23
C ASP A 2 11.45 1.78 29.90
N VAL A 3 10.76 2.74 30.54
CA VAL A 3 9.30 2.96 30.34
C VAL A 3 9.04 3.98 29.21
N HIS A 4 10.06 4.67 28.69
CA HIS A 4 9.89 5.75 27.71
C HIS A 4 10.03 5.36 26.22
N LYS A 5 10.48 4.15 25.88
CA LYS A 5 10.63 3.74 24.47
C LYS A 5 9.31 3.36 23.77
N GLY A 6 8.29 3.02 24.53
CA GLY A 6 6.98 2.66 23.97
C GLY A 6 6.14 3.90 23.57
N ASP A 7 6.32 4.99 24.28
CA ASP A 7 5.48 6.20 24.11
C ASP A 7 5.89 6.98 22.84
N ASP A 8 7.19 7.10 22.58
CA ASP A 8 7.69 7.77 21.39
C ASP A 8 7.33 7.05 20.09
N THR A 9 7.29 5.72 20.12
CA THR A 9 6.92 4.91 18.94
C THR A 9 5.44 5.03 18.61
N LEU A 10 4.58 5.03 19.62
CA LEU A 10 3.13 5.21 19.45
C LEU A 10 2.81 6.64 18.98
N TYR A 11 3.49 7.64 19.53
CA TYR A 11 3.32 9.03 19.12
C TYR A 11 3.72 9.25 17.65
N ASN A 12 4.81 8.64 17.21
CA ASN A 12 5.22 8.68 15.81
C ASN A 12 4.23 8.00 14.87
N LEU A 13 3.69 6.82 15.25
CA LEU A 13 2.67 6.12 14.47
C LEU A 13 1.38 6.95 14.31
N GLU A 14 0.94 7.62 15.36
CA GLU A 14 -0.25 8.49 15.30
C GLU A 14 -0.02 9.69 14.38
N ALA A 15 1.14 10.33 14.48
CA ALA A 15 1.50 11.46 13.63
C ALA A 15 1.61 11.04 12.15
N ASP A 16 2.22 9.89 11.88
CA ASP A 16 2.33 9.33 10.54
C ASP A 16 0.94 8.97 9.98
N ALA A 17 0.09 8.33 10.77
CA ALA A 17 -1.28 8.01 10.37
C ALA A 17 -2.08 9.26 10.02
N LYS A 18 -2.05 10.31 10.85
CA LYS A 18 -2.73 11.58 10.57
C LYS A 18 -2.21 12.25 9.29
N THR A 19 -0.90 12.20 9.06
CA THR A 19 -0.29 12.72 7.84
C THR A 19 -0.79 11.96 6.61
N MET A 20 -0.80 10.65 6.65
CA MET A 20 -1.29 9.80 5.55
C MET A 20 -2.80 10.00 5.32
N MET A 21 -3.59 10.06 6.38
CA MET A 21 -5.03 10.34 6.30
C MET A 21 -5.29 11.67 5.59
N THR A 22 -4.57 12.72 5.96
CA THR A 22 -4.68 14.04 5.31
C THR A 22 -4.34 13.97 3.82
N LYS A 23 -3.27 13.26 3.45
CA LYS A 23 -2.87 13.05 2.05
C LYS A 23 -3.93 12.28 1.25
N LEU A 24 -4.67 11.41 1.89
CA LEU A 24 -5.76 10.63 1.30
C LEU A 24 -7.14 11.28 1.51
N GLY A 25 -7.19 12.58 1.84
CA GLY A 25 -8.42 13.36 1.90
C GLY A 25 -9.32 13.04 3.10
N ILE A 26 -8.75 12.52 4.19
CA ILE A 26 -9.42 12.33 5.47
C ILE A 26 -8.85 13.36 6.44
N THR A 27 -9.59 14.44 6.69
CA THR A 27 -9.12 15.58 7.48
C THR A 27 -9.81 15.72 8.83
N ASP A 28 -10.97 15.11 9.00
CA ASP A 28 -11.69 15.06 10.27
C ASP A 28 -11.34 13.73 10.96
N PHE A 29 -10.45 13.78 11.94
CA PHE A 29 -9.97 12.61 12.67
C PHE A 29 -10.88 12.17 13.81
N ASP A 30 -11.82 13.02 14.20
CA ASP A 30 -12.78 12.76 15.26
C ASP A 30 -14.10 12.17 14.71
N GLN A 31 -14.26 12.12 13.39
CA GLN A 31 -15.44 11.57 12.75
C GLN A 31 -15.53 10.06 12.99
N PRO A 32 -16.66 9.54 13.52
CA PRO A 32 -16.88 8.11 13.67
C PRO A 32 -16.76 7.36 12.34
N VAL A 33 -16.11 6.20 12.34
CA VAL A 33 -15.86 5.39 11.13
C VAL A 33 -17.17 5.00 10.41
N GLU A 34 -18.24 4.80 11.17
CA GLU A 34 -19.56 4.46 10.64
C GLU A 34 -20.13 5.54 9.71
N GLN A 35 -19.79 6.79 9.96
CA GLN A 35 -20.25 7.97 9.18
C GLN A 35 -19.39 8.24 7.93
N LEU A 36 -18.27 7.55 7.78
CA LEU A 36 -17.44 7.68 6.59
C LEU A 36 -18.13 7.07 5.37
N SER A 37 -17.95 7.70 4.21
CA SER A 37 -18.36 7.11 2.94
C SER A 37 -17.60 5.82 2.64
N GLY A 38 -18.11 5.00 1.72
CA GLY A 38 -17.43 3.77 1.30
C GLY A 38 -16.01 4.02 0.77
N GLY A 39 -15.81 5.09 0.01
CA GLY A 39 -14.48 5.51 -0.48
C GLY A 39 -13.56 5.95 0.64
N GLN A 40 -14.05 6.71 1.61
CA GLN A 40 -13.28 7.13 2.79
C GLN A 40 -12.88 5.92 3.64
N LYS A 41 -13.78 4.94 3.85
CA LYS A 41 -13.47 3.70 4.57
C LYS A 41 -12.36 2.91 3.90
N LYS A 42 -12.37 2.82 2.57
CA LYS A 42 -11.31 2.14 1.81
C LYS A 42 -9.98 2.88 1.92
N ARG A 43 -9.99 4.22 1.84
CA ARG A 43 -8.78 5.03 2.04
C ARG A 43 -8.24 4.91 3.47
N LEU A 44 -9.12 4.85 4.47
CA LEU A 44 -8.72 4.62 5.87
C LEU A 44 -8.08 3.23 6.04
N ALA A 45 -8.65 2.20 5.43
CA ALA A 45 -8.06 0.85 5.44
C ALA A 45 -6.68 0.83 4.78
N LEU A 46 -6.49 1.57 3.68
CA LEU A 46 -5.19 1.75 3.05
C LEU A 46 -4.19 2.40 4.00
N VAL A 47 -4.55 3.51 4.68
CA VAL A 47 -3.69 4.14 5.70
C VAL A 47 -3.29 3.14 6.79
N ALA A 48 -4.24 2.36 7.29
CA ALA A 48 -3.97 1.36 8.32
C ALA A 48 -2.94 0.31 7.86
N ALA A 49 -3.02 -0.12 6.60
CA ALA A 49 -2.05 -1.04 6.02
C ALA A 49 -0.65 -0.42 5.84
N LEU A 50 -0.59 0.86 5.43
CA LEU A 50 0.66 1.56 5.17
C LEU A 50 1.41 1.96 6.44
N VAL A 51 0.67 2.26 7.52
CA VAL A 51 1.24 2.68 8.81
C VAL A 51 1.71 1.51 9.66
N ALA A 52 1.11 0.33 9.45
CA ALA A 52 1.48 -0.86 10.21
C ALA A 52 2.91 -1.30 9.89
N PRO A 53 3.73 -1.59 10.89
CA PRO A 53 5.04 -2.18 10.65
C PRO A 53 4.87 -3.57 10.03
N ALA A 54 5.31 -3.73 8.78
CA ALA A 54 5.17 -4.98 8.05
C ALA A 54 6.37 -5.21 7.12
N ASP A 55 6.79 -6.45 6.99
CA ASP A 55 7.83 -6.85 6.04
C ASP A 55 7.24 -7.09 4.64
N ILE A 56 5.95 -7.44 4.59
CA ILE A 56 5.21 -7.70 3.36
C ILE A 56 3.92 -6.87 3.37
N LEU A 57 3.74 -6.08 2.33
CA LEU A 57 2.53 -5.30 2.09
C LEU A 57 1.76 -5.89 0.92
N VAL A 58 0.49 -6.21 1.15
CA VAL A 58 -0.41 -6.73 0.11
C VAL A 58 -1.51 -5.72 -0.15
N LEU A 59 -1.62 -5.24 -1.38
CA LEU A 59 -2.59 -4.25 -1.80
C LEU A 59 -3.45 -4.79 -2.96
N ASP A 60 -4.76 -4.70 -2.81
CA ASP A 60 -5.73 -5.07 -3.84
C ASP A 60 -6.45 -3.80 -4.33
N GLU A 61 -6.24 -3.48 -5.61
CA GLU A 61 -6.77 -2.28 -6.28
C GLU A 61 -6.60 -0.99 -5.46
N PRO A 62 -5.36 -0.65 -5.02
CA PRO A 62 -5.14 0.46 -4.08
C PRO A 62 -5.45 1.84 -4.65
N THR A 63 -5.44 2.00 -5.96
CA THR A 63 -5.75 3.28 -6.65
C THR A 63 -7.25 3.52 -6.80
N ASN A 64 -8.08 2.50 -6.58
CA ASN A 64 -9.52 2.68 -6.60
C ASN A 64 -9.97 3.68 -5.52
N HIS A 65 -10.85 4.61 -5.88
CA HIS A 65 -11.33 5.68 -5.00
C HIS A 65 -10.27 6.75 -4.62
N LEU A 66 -9.13 6.78 -5.30
CA LEU A 66 -8.15 7.84 -5.21
C LEU A 66 -8.33 8.81 -6.38
N ASP A 67 -8.16 10.10 -6.13
CA ASP A 67 -7.95 11.08 -7.18
C ASP A 67 -6.47 11.06 -7.64
N HIS A 68 -6.16 11.87 -8.62
CA HIS A 68 -4.83 11.91 -9.21
C HIS A 68 -3.74 12.28 -8.20
N ALA A 69 -3.99 13.29 -7.37
CA ALA A 69 -3.03 13.74 -6.37
C ALA A 69 -2.78 12.69 -5.28
N MET A 70 -3.82 11.96 -4.88
CA MET A 70 -3.71 10.84 -3.93
C MET A 70 -2.95 9.67 -4.53
N SER A 71 -3.21 9.36 -5.81
CA SER A 71 -2.50 8.29 -6.52
C SER A 71 -1.02 8.61 -6.68
N ASP A 72 -0.67 9.84 -7.05
CA ASP A 72 0.72 10.29 -7.15
C ASP A 72 1.44 10.20 -5.80
N TRP A 73 0.77 10.61 -4.72
CA TRP A 73 1.34 10.48 -3.39
C TRP A 73 1.57 9.02 -3.00
N LEU A 74 0.62 8.13 -3.29
CA LEU A 74 0.75 6.69 -3.00
C LEU A 74 1.91 6.08 -3.81
N GLU A 75 2.04 6.45 -5.07
CA GLU A 75 3.14 6.03 -5.93
C GLU A 75 4.50 6.40 -5.33
N GLU A 76 4.66 7.65 -4.92
CA GLU A 76 5.88 8.13 -4.28
C GLU A 76 6.17 7.44 -2.93
N PHE A 77 5.13 7.12 -2.17
CA PHE A 77 5.26 6.36 -0.93
C PHE A 77 5.75 4.94 -1.19
N LEU A 78 5.12 4.24 -2.15
CA LEU A 78 5.45 2.85 -2.46
C LEU A 78 6.84 2.70 -3.10
N LYS A 79 7.31 3.67 -3.88
CA LYS A 79 8.68 3.71 -4.40
C LYS A 79 9.75 3.75 -3.30
N LYS A 80 9.40 4.29 -2.14
CA LYS A 80 10.29 4.36 -0.96
C LYS A 80 10.11 3.19 0.00
N TRP A 81 9.11 2.35 -0.25
CA TRP A 81 8.84 1.17 0.58
C TRP A 81 10.01 0.19 0.50
N ARG A 82 10.49 -0.28 1.65
CA ARG A 82 11.67 -1.17 1.74
C ARG A 82 11.34 -2.65 1.93
N GLY A 83 10.08 -2.96 2.23
CA GLY A 83 9.59 -4.32 2.36
C GLY A 83 9.20 -4.93 1.01
N ALA A 84 8.71 -6.17 1.03
CA ALA A 84 8.11 -6.79 -0.14
C ALA A 84 6.71 -6.20 -0.38
N LEU A 85 6.40 -5.85 -1.62
CA LEU A 85 5.08 -5.38 -2.04
C LEU A 85 4.47 -6.40 -3.01
N ILE A 86 3.27 -6.86 -2.69
CA ILE A 86 2.42 -7.63 -3.59
C ILE A 86 1.21 -6.75 -3.91
N MET A 87 0.97 -6.48 -5.18
CA MET A 87 -0.11 -5.60 -5.58
C MET A 87 -0.91 -6.19 -6.72
N VAL A 88 -2.23 -6.11 -6.62
CA VAL A 88 -3.16 -6.43 -7.69
C VAL A 88 -3.81 -5.14 -8.14
N THR A 89 -3.73 -4.80 -9.42
CA THR A 89 -4.42 -3.64 -10.00
C THR A 89 -4.54 -3.78 -11.51
N HIS A 90 -5.56 -3.15 -12.08
CA HIS A 90 -5.74 -2.99 -13.52
C HIS A 90 -5.05 -1.74 -14.08
N ASP A 91 -4.51 -0.87 -13.21
CA ASP A 91 -3.77 0.32 -13.60
C ASP A 91 -2.31 -0.03 -13.95
N ARG A 92 -2.09 -0.32 -15.23
CA ARG A 92 -0.76 -0.69 -15.74
C ARG A 92 0.27 0.43 -15.56
N TYR A 93 -0.16 1.69 -15.67
CA TYR A 93 0.75 2.82 -15.50
C TYR A 93 1.28 2.88 -14.06
N PHE A 94 0.39 2.70 -13.09
CA PHE A 94 0.78 2.64 -11.68
C PHE A 94 1.68 1.42 -11.39
N LEU A 95 1.37 0.26 -11.98
CA LEU A 95 2.21 -0.94 -11.87
C LEU A 95 3.63 -0.69 -12.35
N ASP A 96 3.78 -0.21 -13.57
CA ASP A 96 5.09 0.02 -14.20
C ASP A 96 5.94 1.00 -13.40
N SER A 97 5.32 1.93 -12.68
CA SER A 97 6.04 2.95 -11.92
C SER A 97 6.52 2.48 -10.55
N VAL A 98 5.80 1.55 -9.89
CA VAL A 98 6.09 1.13 -8.50
C VAL A 98 6.66 -0.28 -8.38
N THR A 99 6.56 -1.09 -9.45
CA THR A 99 6.99 -2.49 -9.41
C THR A 99 8.15 -2.75 -10.36
N ASN A 100 8.94 -3.74 -10.03
CA ASN A 100 10.06 -4.20 -10.86
C ASN A 100 9.81 -5.57 -11.49
N ARG A 101 8.69 -6.21 -11.18
CA ARG A 101 8.26 -7.49 -11.75
C ARG A 101 6.74 -7.54 -11.84
N ILE A 102 6.24 -7.96 -12.98
CA ILE A 102 4.83 -8.18 -13.23
C ILE A 102 4.60 -9.67 -13.44
N VAL A 103 3.55 -10.18 -12.79
CA VAL A 103 3.13 -11.56 -12.90
C VAL A 103 1.68 -11.56 -13.36
N GLU A 104 1.39 -12.24 -14.46
CA GLU A 104 0.04 -12.39 -14.98
C GLU A 104 -0.50 -13.77 -14.60
N ILE A 105 -1.74 -13.81 -14.13
CA ILE A 105 -2.46 -15.05 -13.83
C ILE A 105 -3.57 -15.20 -14.87
N ASP A 106 -3.48 -16.23 -15.72
CA ASP A 106 -4.53 -16.57 -16.68
C ASP A 106 -4.81 -18.08 -16.64
N LYS A 107 -6.10 -18.44 -16.58
CA LYS A 107 -6.59 -19.83 -16.63
C LYS A 107 -5.85 -20.78 -15.68
N GLY A 108 -5.53 -20.31 -14.47
CA GLY A 108 -4.85 -21.12 -13.46
C GLY A 108 -3.34 -21.30 -13.72
N LYS A 109 -2.77 -20.56 -14.65
CA LYS A 109 -1.32 -20.52 -14.92
C LYS A 109 -0.76 -19.17 -14.59
N ILE A 110 0.52 -19.14 -14.22
CA ILE A 110 1.26 -17.94 -13.86
C ILE A 110 2.29 -17.65 -14.96
N TYR A 111 2.28 -16.43 -15.46
CA TYR A 111 3.22 -15.93 -16.45
C TYR A 111 4.01 -14.77 -15.84
N SER A 112 5.32 -14.80 -15.90
CA SER A 112 6.18 -13.73 -15.43
C SER A 112 7.14 -13.34 -16.55
N ASP A 113 7.07 -12.09 -17.02
CA ASP A 113 7.98 -11.49 -18.01
C ASP A 113 8.44 -12.42 -19.16
N GLY A 114 7.51 -13.22 -19.70
CA GLY A 114 7.76 -14.16 -20.79
C GLY A 114 8.50 -15.45 -20.41
N ILE A 115 8.71 -15.73 -19.14
CA ILE A 115 9.32 -16.97 -18.64
C ILE A 115 8.28 -17.71 -17.79
N CYS A 116 7.83 -18.87 -18.27
CA CYS A 116 7.08 -19.82 -17.46
C CYS A 116 8.04 -20.44 -16.42
N GLY A 117 7.99 -20.02 -15.17
CA GLY A 117 8.90 -20.48 -14.13
C GLY A 117 8.49 -20.09 -12.73
N GLU A 118 8.98 -20.84 -11.76
CA GLU A 118 8.67 -20.69 -10.34
C GLU A 118 8.90 -19.27 -9.80
N ILE A 119 7.98 -18.81 -8.93
CA ILE A 119 8.11 -17.53 -8.22
C ILE A 119 9.27 -17.64 -7.23
N ILE A 120 10.42 -17.04 -7.55
CA ILE A 120 11.51 -16.86 -6.59
C ILE A 120 11.35 -15.47 -5.98
N LEU A 121 10.87 -15.41 -4.74
CA LEU A 121 10.85 -14.19 -3.95
C LEU A 121 12.27 -13.86 -3.49
N THR A 122 12.89 -12.85 -4.05
CA THR A 122 14.16 -12.33 -3.54
C THR A 122 13.91 -11.13 -2.62
N PRO A 123 14.72 -10.90 -1.58
CA PRO A 123 14.46 -9.92 -0.52
C PRO A 123 14.39 -8.46 -0.97
N TYR A 124 14.67 -8.16 -2.23
CA TYR A 124 14.74 -6.80 -2.77
C TYR A 124 13.87 -6.59 -4.02
N MET A 125 12.95 -7.51 -4.30
CA MET A 125 12.05 -7.40 -5.45
C MET A 125 10.61 -7.29 -4.97
N THR A 126 9.92 -6.27 -5.44
CA THR A 126 8.47 -6.09 -5.28
C THR A 126 7.76 -6.85 -6.39
N PRO A 127 7.22 -8.06 -6.17
CA PRO A 127 6.41 -8.72 -7.18
C PRO A 127 5.04 -8.06 -7.26
N CYS A 128 4.55 -7.87 -8.45
CA CYS A 128 3.18 -7.48 -8.69
C CYS A 128 2.43 -8.63 -9.39
N ILE A 129 1.21 -8.89 -8.95
CA ILE A 129 0.33 -9.93 -9.49
C ILE A 129 -0.89 -9.23 -10.09
N ILE A 130 -1.17 -9.47 -11.34
CA ILE A 130 -2.40 -9.06 -12.03
C ILE A 130 -3.29 -10.27 -12.26
#